data_5305e3262f4ffa6ac10abac8235935d9
#
_entry.id   5305e3262f4ffa6ac10abac8235935d9
#
_cell.length_a   1.000
_cell.length_b   1.000
_cell.length_c   1.000
_cell.angle_alpha   90.00
_cell.angle_beta   90.00
_cell.angle_gamma   90.00
#
_symmetry.space_group_name_H-M   'P 1'
#
loop_
_entity.id
_entity.type
_entity.pdbx_description
1 polymer ?
#
loop_
_entity_poly.entity_id
_entity_poly.type
_entity_poly.pdbx_seq_one_letter_code
_entity_poly.pdbx_strand_id
1 'polypeptide(L)'
;IETTGSDQEWYDYTAKKWANAKTSDGSMWVWIPRYAYSITSGYHKSGADINSTAPEEGAGTIEVEFMKGISSESSTGRTNFQNVSGEGKWNIHPAFNYGQTVSGIWVAKFEASNSSGKIKVVPGVSSWRSITVNDIYTNCLNYNKTLNSHMMKNDEWGAVAYLSKSKYG
;
A
#
# COMPACT_ATOMS: atom_id res chain seq x y z
N ILE A 1 16.94 -0.61 -0.63
CA ILE A 1 17.77 -1.59 -1.35
C ILE A 1 18.07 -0.95 -2.69
N GLU A 2 19.32 -0.62 -2.94
CA GLU A 2 19.77 -0.27 -4.28
C GLU A 2 19.82 -1.57 -5.08
N THR A 3 19.07 -1.64 -6.16
CA THR A 3 19.04 -2.82 -7.02
C THR A 3 20.23 -2.76 -7.98
N THR A 4 21.11 -3.73 -7.90
CA THR A 4 22.11 -4.00 -8.93
C THR A 4 21.51 -4.85 -10.04
N GLY A 5 22.21 -5.05 -11.17
CA GLY A 5 21.64 -5.71 -12.36
C GLY A 5 20.96 -7.05 -12.10
N SER A 6 21.41 -7.85 -11.12
CA SER A 6 20.79 -9.10 -10.70
C SER A 6 19.49 -8.92 -9.92
N ASP A 7 19.30 -7.76 -9.28
CA ASP A 7 18.12 -7.46 -8.48
C ASP A 7 16.95 -6.95 -9.33
N GLN A 8 17.21 -6.55 -10.58
CA GLN A 8 16.15 -6.14 -11.52
C GLN A 8 15.17 -7.26 -11.84
N GLU A 9 15.57 -8.51 -11.69
CA GLU A 9 14.66 -9.65 -11.83
C GLU A 9 13.68 -9.78 -10.63
N TRP A 10 13.99 -9.15 -9.50
CA TRP A 10 13.19 -9.24 -8.29
C TRP A 10 11.88 -8.46 -8.40
N TYR A 11 11.87 -7.37 -9.15
CA TYR A 11 10.64 -6.63 -9.42
C TYR A 11 10.70 -5.94 -10.79
N ASP A 12 9.53 -5.85 -11.42
CA ASP A 12 9.28 -5.04 -12.61
C ASP A 12 7.82 -4.56 -12.53
N TYR A 13 7.63 -3.35 -12.06
CA TYR A 13 6.28 -2.82 -11.87
C TYR A 13 5.53 -2.60 -13.19
N THR A 14 6.24 -2.38 -14.31
CA THR A 14 5.64 -2.28 -15.65
C THR A 14 5.07 -3.63 -16.09
N ALA A 15 5.79 -4.71 -15.81
CA ALA A 15 5.34 -6.08 -16.04
C ALA A 15 4.46 -6.63 -14.90
N LYS A 16 4.04 -5.78 -13.93
CA LYS A 16 3.25 -6.16 -12.75
C LYS A 16 3.92 -7.22 -11.86
N LYS A 17 5.25 -7.27 -11.89
CA LYS A 17 6.04 -8.12 -11.01
C LYS A 17 6.43 -7.32 -9.78
N TRP A 18 5.85 -7.67 -8.64
CA TRP A 18 6.06 -6.98 -7.36
C TRP A 18 7.17 -7.65 -6.56
N ALA A 19 7.98 -6.84 -5.87
CA ALA A 19 8.98 -7.35 -4.95
C ALA A 19 8.29 -8.08 -3.78
N ASN A 20 8.71 -9.32 -3.54
CA ASN A 20 8.19 -10.18 -2.48
C ASN A 20 9.31 -10.55 -1.51
N ALA A 21 8.98 -10.68 -0.24
CA ALA A 21 9.88 -11.18 0.78
C ALA A 21 9.24 -12.33 1.55
N LYS A 22 10.10 -13.17 2.13
CA LYS A 22 9.69 -14.23 3.03
C LYS A 22 10.50 -14.11 4.31
N THR A 23 9.81 -14.06 5.44
CA THR A 23 10.44 -14.06 6.76
C THR A 23 10.84 -15.47 7.19
N SER A 24 11.70 -15.59 8.21
CA SER A 24 12.22 -16.88 8.68
C SER A 24 11.14 -17.84 9.17
N ASP A 25 10.00 -17.32 9.64
CA ASP A 25 8.82 -18.10 9.99
C ASP A 25 8.01 -18.59 8.77
N GLY A 26 8.41 -18.20 7.57
CA GLY A 26 7.77 -18.54 6.31
C GLY A 26 6.66 -17.59 5.86
N SER A 27 6.37 -16.53 6.61
CA SER A 27 5.37 -15.53 6.23
C SER A 27 5.81 -14.73 5.00
N MET A 28 4.85 -14.38 4.15
CA MET A 28 5.08 -13.77 2.84
C MET A 28 4.54 -12.34 2.79
N TRP A 29 5.35 -11.45 2.24
CA TRP A 29 5.13 -10.01 2.19
C TRP A 29 5.33 -9.48 0.79
N VAL A 30 4.62 -8.41 0.44
CA VAL A 30 4.80 -7.65 -0.80
C VAL A 30 5.25 -6.23 -0.45
N TRP A 31 6.21 -5.71 -1.20
CA TRP A 31 6.68 -4.34 -1.05
C TRP A 31 5.78 -3.38 -1.81
N ILE A 32 5.27 -2.37 -1.13
CA ILE A 32 4.54 -1.26 -1.72
C ILE A 32 5.46 -0.04 -1.67
N PRO A 33 6.07 0.36 -2.79
CA PRO A 33 6.97 1.51 -2.83
C PRO A 33 6.19 2.80 -2.64
N ARG A 34 6.84 3.82 -2.10
CA ARG A 34 6.27 5.17 -1.98
C ARG A 34 5.93 5.73 -3.36
N TYR A 35 4.76 6.30 -3.48
CA TYR A 35 4.28 6.86 -4.72
C TYR A 35 3.44 8.12 -4.52
N ALA A 36 3.34 8.91 -5.59
CA ALA A 36 2.35 9.95 -5.77
C ALA A 36 1.23 9.47 -6.68
N TYR A 37 0.05 10.01 -6.52
CA TYR A 37 -1.12 9.65 -7.30
C TYR A 37 -1.90 10.90 -7.75
N SER A 38 -2.66 10.72 -8.81
CA SER A 38 -3.66 11.67 -9.28
C SER A 38 -4.91 10.92 -9.69
N ILE A 39 -6.06 11.37 -9.24
CA ILE A 39 -7.36 10.85 -9.69
C ILE A 39 -7.82 11.75 -10.83
N THR A 40 -7.78 11.24 -12.05
CA THR A 40 -8.06 12.02 -13.28
C THR A 40 -9.49 11.88 -13.78
N SER A 41 -10.22 10.89 -13.26
CA SER A 41 -11.66 10.74 -13.48
C SER A 41 -12.30 9.95 -12.35
N GLY A 42 -13.60 10.09 -12.16
CA GLY A 42 -14.33 9.42 -11.08
C GLY A 42 -14.02 9.98 -9.69
N TYR A 43 -13.47 11.18 -9.62
CA TYR A 43 -13.18 11.83 -8.35
C TYR A 43 -14.48 12.35 -7.71
N HIS A 44 -14.73 11.99 -6.47
CA HIS A 44 -15.84 12.55 -5.70
C HIS A 44 -15.53 14.02 -5.36
N LYS A 45 -16.26 14.93 -5.96
CA LYS A 45 -16.18 16.35 -5.61
C LYS A 45 -16.64 16.53 -4.16
N SER A 46 -15.92 17.38 -3.44
CA SER A 46 -16.30 17.82 -2.10
C SER A 46 -17.75 18.34 -2.12
N GLY A 47 -18.60 17.79 -1.29
CA GLY A 47 -20.03 18.09 -1.29
C GLY A 47 -20.87 17.27 -2.27
N ALA A 48 -20.28 16.38 -3.04
CA ALA A 48 -21.05 15.32 -3.68
C ALA A 48 -21.77 14.54 -2.58
N ASP A 49 -23.06 14.54 -2.63
CA ASP A 49 -23.88 13.79 -1.70
C ASP A 49 -23.44 12.34 -1.77
N ILE A 50 -22.91 11.80 -0.67
CA ILE A 50 -22.56 10.40 -0.56
C ILE A 50 -23.77 9.48 -0.80
N ASN A 51 -24.96 10.04 -0.77
CA ASN A 51 -26.22 9.42 -1.13
C ASN A 51 -26.64 9.71 -2.57
N SER A 52 -25.85 10.46 -3.36
CA SER A 52 -26.14 10.58 -4.78
C SER A 52 -26.03 9.19 -5.40
N THR A 53 -27.15 8.71 -5.90
CA THR A 53 -27.36 7.36 -6.42
C THR A 53 -26.70 7.15 -7.79
N ALA A 54 -25.95 8.10 -8.27
CA ALA A 54 -25.10 7.94 -9.42
C ALA A 54 -23.64 7.90 -8.95
N PRO A 55 -23.05 6.71 -8.67
CA PRO A 55 -21.65 6.58 -8.94
C PRO A 55 -21.48 7.04 -10.38
N GLU A 56 -20.53 7.93 -10.64
CA GLU A 56 -20.22 8.24 -12.03
C GLU A 56 -20.04 6.91 -12.75
N GLU A 57 -20.88 6.66 -13.76
CA GLU A 57 -20.86 5.39 -14.46
C GLU A 57 -19.50 5.22 -15.11
N GLY A 58 -18.71 4.30 -14.59
CA GLY A 58 -17.38 4.01 -15.10
C GLY A 58 -16.34 3.87 -14.00
N ALA A 59 -15.33 3.09 -14.28
CA ALA A 59 -14.17 2.96 -13.43
C ALA A 59 -13.39 4.30 -13.44
N GLY A 60 -13.16 4.88 -12.27
CA GLY A 60 -12.29 6.04 -12.12
C GLY A 60 -10.87 5.71 -12.60
N THR A 61 -10.12 6.73 -13.03
CA THR A 61 -8.73 6.58 -13.45
C THR A 61 -7.81 7.13 -12.37
N ILE A 62 -6.92 6.28 -11.88
CA ILE A 62 -5.88 6.64 -10.92
C ILE A 62 -4.53 6.51 -11.62
N GLU A 63 -3.85 7.63 -11.77
CA GLU A 63 -2.47 7.66 -12.24
C GLU A 63 -1.52 7.58 -11.05
N VAL A 64 -0.41 6.87 -11.22
CA VAL A 64 0.59 6.67 -10.19
C VAL A 64 1.98 6.94 -10.75
N GLU A 65 2.80 7.66 -9.98
CA GLU A 65 4.23 7.85 -10.20
C GLU A 65 5.00 7.42 -8.95
N PHE A 66 5.91 6.47 -9.09
CA PHE A 66 6.75 6.06 -7.96
C PHE A 66 7.74 7.17 -7.60
N MET A 67 8.01 7.30 -6.30
CA MET A 67 8.95 8.28 -5.78
C MET A 67 10.38 7.72 -5.77
N LYS A 68 11.37 8.59 -5.88
CA LYS A 68 12.79 8.23 -5.69
C LYS A 68 13.09 8.07 -4.19
N GLY A 69 12.74 6.90 -3.63
CA GLY A 69 12.89 6.62 -2.21
C GLY A 69 12.13 7.63 -1.34
N ILE A 70 12.84 8.30 -0.44
CA ILE A 70 12.28 9.36 0.44
C ILE A 70 12.39 10.77 -0.16
N SER A 71 12.92 10.91 -1.38
CA SER A 71 13.04 12.20 -2.08
C SER A 71 11.66 12.84 -2.34
N SER A 72 11.66 14.14 -2.52
CA SER A 72 10.49 14.90 -3.00
C SER A 72 10.29 14.83 -4.52
N GLU A 73 11.05 13.97 -5.22
CA GLU A 73 11.00 13.81 -6.66
C GLU A 73 10.48 12.43 -7.05
N SER A 74 9.59 12.36 -8.05
CA SER A 74 9.13 11.09 -8.61
C SER A 74 10.14 10.49 -9.60
N SER A 75 9.95 9.23 -9.96
CA SER A 75 10.76 8.53 -10.97
C SER A 75 10.71 9.20 -12.36
N THR A 76 9.65 9.96 -12.65
CA THR A 76 9.47 10.72 -13.89
C THR A 76 10.02 12.14 -13.81
N GLY A 77 10.58 12.56 -12.66
CA GLY A 77 11.13 13.91 -12.45
C GLY A 77 10.14 14.94 -11.95
N ARG A 78 8.92 14.55 -11.59
CA ARG A 78 7.94 15.48 -10.99
C ARG A 78 8.37 15.86 -9.57
N THR A 79 8.34 17.15 -9.27
CA THR A 79 8.65 17.73 -7.96
C THR A 79 7.50 18.52 -7.34
N ASN A 80 6.47 18.86 -8.16
CA ASN A 80 5.33 19.63 -7.70
C ASN A 80 4.18 18.72 -7.29
N PHE A 81 4.10 18.43 -5.99
CA PHE A 81 3.01 17.67 -5.37
C PHE A 81 2.18 18.61 -4.51
N GLN A 82 0.88 18.56 -4.69
CA GLN A 82 -0.07 19.40 -3.99
C GLN A 82 -0.74 18.55 -2.89
N ASN A 83 -0.74 19.01 -1.64
CA ASN A 83 -1.49 18.37 -0.56
C ASN A 83 -2.95 18.86 -0.56
N VAL A 84 -3.58 18.85 -1.73
CA VAL A 84 -4.96 19.30 -1.94
C VAL A 84 -5.74 18.23 -2.69
N SER A 85 -6.95 17.99 -2.25
CA SER A 85 -7.86 17.10 -2.96
C SER A 85 -8.39 17.78 -4.24
N GLY A 86 -8.66 17.01 -5.27
CA GLY A 86 -9.23 17.49 -6.54
C GLY A 86 -8.82 16.61 -7.70
N GLU A 87 -9.65 16.62 -8.73
CA GLU A 87 -9.38 15.90 -9.96
C GLU A 87 -8.11 16.46 -10.64
N GLY A 88 -7.25 15.57 -11.12
CA GLY A 88 -6.00 15.92 -11.78
C GLY A 88 -4.91 16.50 -10.86
N LYS A 89 -5.12 16.53 -9.55
CA LYS A 89 -4.12 17.00 -8.58
C LYS A 89 -3.21 15.86 -8.13
N TRP A 90 -1.91 16.10 -8.20
CA TRP A 90 -0.90 15.13 -7.78
C TRP A 90 -0.57 15.27 -6.31
N ASN A 91 -0.72 14.19 -5.57
CA ASN A 91 -0.47 14.11 -4.14
C ASN A 91 0.43 12.92 -3.83
N ILE A 92 1.39 13.10 -2.92
CA ILE A 92 2.10 11.95 -2.34
C ILE A 92 1.14 11.22 -1.40
N HIS A 93 1.04 9.91 -1.51
CA HIS A 93 0.09 9.14 -0.71
C HIS A 93 0.44 9.22 0.79
N PRO A 94 -0.52 9.55 1.68
CA PRO A 94 -0.25 9.79 3.10
C PRO A 94 0.27 8.57 3.86
N ALA A 95 0.01 7.37 3.40
CA ALA A 95 0.52 6.12 3.99
C ALA A 95 2.04 6.09 4.19
N PHE A 96 2.79 6.92 3.47
CA PHE A 96 4.25 6.95 3.52
C PHE A 96 4.81 8.09 4.37
N ASN A 97 3.99 8.74 5.18
CA ASN A 97 4.39 9.89 5.98
C ASN A 97 3.74 9.93 7.37
N TYR A 98 3.87 8.86 8.15
CA TYR A 98 3.41 8.79 9.55
C TYR A 98 4.51 9.24 10.52
N GLY A 99 4.68 10.54 10.68
CA GLY A 99 5.70 11.11 11.55
C GLY A 99 7.13 11.07 10.98
N GLN A 100 7.39 10.18 10.04
CA GLN A 100 8.60 10.14 9.23
C GLN A 100 8.28 9.67 7.82
N THR A 101 9.00 10.18 6.84
CA THR A 101 8.89 9.72 5.46
C THR A 101 9.57 8.37 5.30
N VAL A 102 8.87 7.41 4.71
CA VAL A 102 9.39 6.07 4.40
C VAL A 102 9.41 5.85 2.89
N SER A 103 10.36 5.05 2.41
CA SER A 103 10.49 4.73 0.98
C SER A 103 9.44 3.74 0.47
N GLY A 104 8.68 3.14 1.37
CA GLY A 104 7.61 2.18 1.10
C GLY A 104 7.26 1.38 2.34
N ILE A 105 6.33 0.48 2.22
CA ILE A 105 5.86 -0.40 3.30
C ILE A 105 5.78 -1.86 2.85
N TRP A 106 6.05 -2.78 3.76
CA TRP A 106 5.78 -4.20 3.56
C TRP A 106 4.36 -4.52 3.98
N VAL A 107 3.61 -5.12 3.09
CA VAL A 107 2.21 -5.52 3.35
C VAL A 107 2.11 -7.04 3.30
N ALA A 108 1.31 -7.60 4.21
CA ALA A 108 1.00 -9.02 4.23
C ALA A 108 0.37 -9.44 2.88
N LYS A 109 0.93 -10.48 2.26
CA LYS A 109 0.46 -10.96 0.94
C LYS A 109 -0.85 -11.74 1.03
N PHE A 110 -1.15 -12.28 2.20
CA PHE A 110 -2.36 -13.04 2.53
C PHE A 110 -2.92 -12.56 3.87
N GLU A 111 -4.19 -12.85 4.11
CA GLU A 111 -4.77 -12.62 5.42
C GLU A 111 -4.00 -13.38 6.52
N ALA A 112 -3.87 -12.74 7.68
CA ALA A 112 -3.19 -13.35 8.81
C ALA A 112 -3.92 -14.59 9.29
N SER A 113 -3.19 -15.68 9.47
CA SER A 113 -3.65 -16.94 10.06
C SER A 113 -3.10 -17.14 11.46
N ASN A 114 -3.70 -18.06 12.21
CA ASN A 114 -3.22 -18.47 13.53
C ASN A 114 -2.26 -19.65 13.40
N SER A 115 -1.05 -19.49 13.89
CA SER A 115 -0.09 -20.56 14.09
C SER A 115 0.33 -20.62 15.56
N SER A 116 -0.34 -21.47 16.34
CA SER A 116 -0.10 -21.64 17.79
C SER A 116 -0.11 -20.32 18.56
N GLY A 117 -1.15 -19.49 18.33
CA GLY A 117 -1.31 -18.19 19.00
C GLY A 117 -0.44 -17.06 18.44
N LYS A 118 0.23 -17.27 17.30
CA LYS A 118 1.06 -16.27 16.63
C LYS A 118 0.54 -16.02 15.21
N ILE A 119 0.73 -14.81 14.72
CA ILE A 119 0.44 -14.47 13.32
C ILE A 119 1.36 -15.26 12.39
N LYS A 120 0.75 -15.77 11.30
CA LYS A 120 1.44 -16.30 10.15
C LYS A 120 0.75 -15.86 8.87
N VAL A 121 1.51 -15.48 7.86
CA VAL A 121 1.01 -14.97 6.58
C VAL A 121 1.42 -15.94 5.48
N VAL A 122 0.57 -16.90 5.19
CA VAL A 122 0.86 -17.98 4.22
C VAL A 122 -0.40 -18.30 3.41
N PRO A 123 -0.26 -18.78 2.16
CA PRO A 123 -1.40 -19.16 1.34
C PRO A 123 -2.03 -20.47 1.81
N GLY A 124 -3.28 -20.68 1.44
CA GLY A 124 -3.97 -21.98 1.58
C GLY A 124 -4.39 -22.33 3.00
N VAL A 125 -4.36 -21.39 3.94
CA VAL A 125 -4.82 -21.56 5.32
C VAL A 125 -5.95 -20.59 5.64
N SER A 126 -6.83 -20.98 6.56
CA SER A 126 -7.92 -20.12 7.00
C SER A 126 -7.38 -18.90 7.76
N SER A 127 -7.98 -17.73 7.49
CA SER A 127 -7.72 -16.52 8.27
C SER A 127 -8.05 -16.73 9.75
N TRP A 128 -7.35 -15.99 10.62
CA TRP A 128 -7.58 -16.06 12.06
C TRP A 128 -8.93 -15.45 12.43
N ARG A 129 -9.88 -16.31 12.76
CA ARG A 129 -11.25 -15.93 13.15
C ARG A 129 -11.44 -16.08 14.67
N SER A 130 -12.53 -15.53 15.19
CA SER A 130 -12.88 -15.58 16.61
C SER A 130 -11.78 -15.00 17.52
N ILE A 131 -11.26 -13.85 17.12
CA ILE A 131 -10.23 -13.09 17.82
C ILE A 131 -10.76 -11.66 18.07
N THR A 132 -10.47 -11.09 19.24
CA THR A 132 -10.90 -9.72 19.55
C THR A 132 -10.04 -8.69 18.81
N VAL A 133 -10.58 -7.47 18.60
CA VAL A 133 -9.80 -6.38 17.96
C VAL A 133 -8.55 -6.06 18.77
N ASN A 134 -8.63 -6.07 20.10
CA ASN A 134 -7.48 -5.87 20.98
C ASN A 134 -6.38 -6.92 20.75
N ASP A 135 -6.77 -8.17 20.59
CA ASP A 135 -5.82 -9.25 20.37
C ASP A 135 -5.21 -9.16 18.95
N ILE A 136 -5.99 -8.78 17.93
CA ILE A 136 -5.47 -8.50 16.59
C ILE A 136 -4.39 -7.42 16.69
N TYR A 137 -4.72 -6.28 17.31
CA TYR A 137 -3.79 -5.17 17.48
C TYR A 137 -2.51 -5.60 18.19
N THR A 138 -2.64 -6.29 19.33
CA THR A 138 -1.51 -6.74 20.15
C THR A 138 -0.63 -7.76 19.39
N ASN A 139 -1.23 -8.71 18.70
CA ASN A 139 -0.50 -9.68 17.91
C ASN A 139 0.23 -9.03 16.72
N CYS A 140 -0.39 -8.07 16.04
CA CYS A 140 0.27 -7.33 14.96
C CYS A 140 1.47 -6.53 15.45
N LEU A 141 1.36 -5.82 16.59
CA LEU A 141 2.48 -5.10 17.21
C LEU A 141 3.61 -6.03 17.62
N ASN A 142 3.29 -7.20 18.14
CA ASN A 142 4.26 -8.16 18.65
C ASN A 142 4.88 -9.05 17.58
N TYR A 143 4.38 -9.03 16.33
CA TYR A 143 4.92 -9.84 15.25
C TYR A 143 6.40 -9.56 15.01
N ASN A 144 6.76 -8.28 14.85
CA ASN A 144 8.15 -7.85 14.78
C ASN A 144 8.29 -6.37 15.18
N LYS A 145 8.54 -6.12 16.46
CA LYS A 145 8.67 -4.76 17.01
C LYS A 145 9.82 -3.97 16.39
N THR A 146 10.90 -4.62 16.03
CA THR A 146 12.07 -3.96 15.43
C THR A 146 11.75 -3.39 14.05
N LEU A 147 10.85 -4.04 13.32
CA LEU A 147 10.38 -3.59 12.01
C LEU A 147 9.10 -2.74 12.11
N ASN A 148 8.70 -2.33 13.30
CA ASN A 148 7.49 -1.55 13.53
C ASN A 148 6.23 -2.21 12.93
N SER A 149 6.11 -3.54 13.09
CA SER A 149 4.92 -4.26 12.64
C SER A 149 3.68 -3.78 13.38
N HIS A 150 2.58 -3.65 12.68
CA HIS A 150 1.32 -3.16 13.24
C HIS A 150 0.13 -3.62 12.40
N MET A 151 -1.06 -3.49 12.96
CA MET A 151 -2.30 -3.67 12.22
C MET A 151 -2.40 -2.60 11.12
N MET A 152 -2.75 -3.01 9.89
CA MET A 152 -2.84 -2.11 8.75
C MET A 152 -3.71 -0.89 9.04
N LYS A 153 -3.19 0.28 8.80
CA LYS A 153 -3.90 1.54 8.94
C LYS A 153 -4.76 1.82 7.70
N ASN A 154 -5.76 2.67 7.86
CA ASN A 154 -6.67 3.01 6.77
C ASN A 154 -5.96 3.56 5.52
N ASP A 155 -4.98 4.45 5.73
CA ASP A 155 -4.21 5.01 4.60
C ASP A 155 -3.30 3.98 3.93
N GLU A 156 -2.75 3.04 4.70
CA GLU A 156 -1.95 1.94 4.15
C GLU A 156 -2.79 1.01 3.29
N TRP A 157 -4.01 0.71 3.74
CA TRP A 157 -5.01 0.02 2.94
C TRP A 157 -5.35 0.82 1.67
N GLY A 158 -5.57 2.13 1.81
CA GLY A 158 -5.81 3.05 0.70
C GLY A 158 -4.68 3.02 -0.33
N ALA A 159 -3.42 2.96 0.13
CA ALA A 159 -2.26 2.87 -0.76
C ALA A 159 -2.29 1.59 -1.62
N VAL A 160 -2.64 0.46 -1.03
CA VAL A 160 -2.79 -0.80 -1.79
C VAL A 160 -3.97 -0.71 -2.76
N ALA A 161 -5.11 -0.18 -2.30
CA ALA A 161 -6.32 -0.05 -3.11
C ALA A 161 -6.11 0.84 -4.34
N TYR A 162 -5.44 1.99 -4.18
CA TYR A 162 -5.15 2.89 -5.30
C TYR A 162 -4.21 2.24 -6.32
N LEU A 163 -3.16 1.57 -5.85
CA LEU A 163 -2.27 0.82 -6.75
C LEU A 163 -3.02 -0.26 -7.52
N SER A 164 -3.89 -1.03 -6.87
CA SER A 164 -4.66 -2.10 -7.51
C SER A 164 -5.65 -1.59 -8.55
N LYS A 165 -6.02 -0.30 -8.49
CA LYS A 165 -6.91 0.37 -9.45
C LYS A 165 -6.16 1.23 -10.47
N SER A 166 -4.85 1.28 -10.41
CA SER A 166 -3.98 1.94 -11.38
C SER A 166 -3.55 0.98 -12.49
N LYS A 167 -2.74 1.48 -13.44
CA LYS A 167 -2.13 0.63 -14.48
C LYS A 167 -1.22 -0.49 -13.94
N TYR A 168 -0.84 -0.43 -12.67
CA TYR A 168 0.05 -1.40 -12.02
C TYR A 168 -0.71 -2.54 -11.30
N GLY A 169 -2.05 -2.47 -11.23
CA GLY A 169 -2.91 -3.49 -10.65
C GLY A 169 -3.37 -4.59 -11.60
#